data_d540ab70d964805d2631e921632a3d97
#
_entry.id   d540ab70d964805d2631e921632a3d97
#
_cell.length_a   1.000
_cell.length_b   1.000
_cell.length_c   1.000
_cell.angle_alpha   90.00
_cell.angle_beta   90.00
_cell.angle_gamma   90.00
#
_symmetry.space_group_name_H-M   'P 1'
#
loop_
_entity.id
_entity.type
_entity.pdbx_description
1 polymer ?
#
loop_
_entity_poly.entity_id
_entity_poly.type
_entity_poly.pdbx_seq_one_letter_code
_entity_poly.pdbx_strand_id
1 'polypeptide(L)'
;MSTLSEIMDRNRSDKGTSVGEAHGYTPFYERWLGSMRENPVRILEIGVCDPRHPGASLKGWYEYFPKATIFGYDIVDGHRFDNDRITTFVGDQSDRSDLARFIASAGGDFDIIIDDGSHRPMHQQVSLAALFPHLKPGGQYIIEDMHVAPNTVRMLRDMQHGLPGDRTHGNGLRKRVEFFATAARGGALLFPIFSFWPRTPHITSDEITEIRSQTERLDLACDDKIARLVKKTR
;
A
#
# COMPACT_ATOMS: atom_id res chain seq x y z
N MET A 1 9.92 11.02 -21.92
CA MET A 1 8.98 10.04 -21.33
C MET A 1 8.11 10.78 -20.34
N SER A 2 6.82 10.46 -20.27
CA SER A 2 5.92 11.04 -19.24
C SER A 2 6.35 10.62 -17.84
N THR A 3 6.18 11.51 -16.88
CA THR A 3 6.37 11.20 -15.43
C THR A 3 5.24 10.31 -14.96
N LEU A 4 5.42 9.67 -13.81
CA LEU A 4 4.34 8.87 -13.19
C LEU A 4 3.13 9.74 -12.84
N SER A 5 3.36 10.99 -12.39
CA SER A 5 2.27 11.93 -12.10
C SER A 5 1.43 12.21 -13.34
N GLU A 6 2.06 12.56 -14.49
CA GLU A 6 1.35 12.79 -15.72
C GLU A 6 0.56 11.55 -16.21
N ILE A 7 1.12 10.35 -16.00
CA ILE A 7 0.46 9.09 -16.36
C ILE A 7 -0.76 8.84 -15.46
N MET A 8 -0.59 8.93 -14.15
CA MET A 8 -1.69 8.70 -13.20
C MET A 8 -2.79 9.74 -13.33
N ASP A 9 -2.45 11.01 -13.53
CA ASP A 9 -3.42 12.10 -13.72
C ASP A 9 -4.27 11.90 -14.97
N ARG A 10 -3.68 11.56 -16.14
CA ARG A 10 -4.46 11.29 -17.35
C ARG A 10 -5.32 10.03 -17.29
N ASN A 11 -4.90 9.04 -16.52
CA ASN A 11 -5.71 7.85 -16.23
C ASN A 11 -6.73 8.08 -15.11
N ARG A 12 -6.74 9.29 -14.51
CA ARG A 12 -7.66 9.68 -13.43
C ARG A 12 -7.50 8.86 -12.16
N SER A 13 -6.30 8.40 -11.87
CA SER A 13 -5.99 7.74 -10.60
C SER A 13 -5.82 8.79 -9.49
N ASP A 14 -6.38 8.53 -8.33
CA ASP A 14 -6.23 9.36 -7.13
C ASP A 14 -4.80 9.36 -6.55
N LYS A 15 -3.94 8.41 -6.97
CA LYS A 15 -2.50 8.43 -6.68
C LYS A 15 -1.78 9.64 -7.30
N GLY A 16 -2.38 10.25 -8.30
CA GLY A 16 -1.88 11.42 -9.03
C GLY A 16 -1.80 12.70 -8.20
N THR A 17 -1.69 13.83 -8.91
CA THR A 17 -1.51 15.15 -8.28
C THR A 17 -2.61 16.16 -8.67
N SER A 18 -3.41 15.88 -9.70
CA SER A 18 -4.35 16.84 -10.29
C SER A 18 -5.82 16.37 -10.32
N VAL A 19 -6.10 15.11 -10.01
CA VAL A 19 -7.48 14.63 -9.89
C VAL A 19 -8.08 15.14 -8.58
N GLY A 20 -9.38 15.49 -8.55
CA GLY A 20 -10.01 16.25 -7.46
C GLY A 20 -9.87 15.70 -6.03
N GLU A 21 -9.58 14.42 -5.86
CA GLU A 21 -9.26 13.78 -4.57
C GLU A 21 -7.82 13.21 -4.57
N ALA A 22 -6.91 13.82 -5.33
CA ALA A 22 -5.55 13.32 -5.49
C ALA A 22 -4.79 13.26 -4.16
N HIS A 23 -4.22 12.11 -3.86
CA HIS A 23 -3.43 11.86 -2.65
C HIS A 23 -1.98 12.36 -2.79
N GLY A 24 -1.51 12.58 -4.03
CA GLY A 24 -0.16 13.08 -4.30
C GLY A 24 0.93 12.07 -4.00
N TYR A 25 0.68 10.77 -4.17
CA TYR A 25 1.65 9.71 -3.87
C TYR A 25 2.69 9.52 -4.96
N THR A 26 2.41 9.94 -6.19
CA THR A 26 3.29 9.71 -7.35
C THR A 26 4.73 10.19 -7.18
N PRO A 27 5.06 11.34 -6.51
CA PRO A 27 6.44 11.72 -6.28
C PRO A 27 7.24 10.72 -5.40
N PHE A 28 6.55 10.04 -4.46
CA PHE A 28 7.16 9.00 -3.64
C PHE A 28 7.38 7.74 -4.46
N TYR A 29 6.38 7.33 -5.23
CA TYR A 29 6.48 6.20 -6.15
C TYR A 29 7.59 6.39 -7.18
N GLU A 30 7.69 7.57 -7.80
CA GLU A 30 8.75 7.90 -8.75
C GLU A 30 10.15 7.72 -8.12
N ARG A 31 10.34 8.22 -6.88
CA ARG A 31 11.59 8.07 -6.13
C ARG A 31 11.90 6.61 -5.80
N TRP A 32 10.87 5.84 -5.43
CA TRP A 32 11.05 4.48 -4.95
C TRP A 32 11.17 3.46 -6.08
N LEU A 33 10.45 3.65 -7.16
CA LEU A 33 10.26 2.66 -8.22
C LEU A 33 10.86 3.07 -9.57
N GLY A 34 11.24 4.35 -9.72
CA GLY A 34 11.69 4.89 -11.02
C GLY A 34 12.87 4.14 -11.63
N SER A 35 13.80 3.64 -10.82
CA SER A 35 14.93 2.83 -11.29
C SER A 35 14.50 1.46 -11.83
N MET A 36 13.29 1.00 -11.53
CA MET A 36 12.75 -0.29 -11.99
C MET A 36 11.90 -0.16 -13.26
N ARG A 37 11.65 1.06 -13.76
CA ARG A 37 10.70 1.36 -14.82
C ARG A 37 10.87 0.52 -16.08
N GLU A 38 12.11 0.31 -16.50
CA GLU A 38 12.43 -0.44 -17.71
C GLU A 38 12.69 -1.94 -17.48
N ASN A 39 12.52 -2.40 -16.24
CA ASN A 39 12.75 -3.79 -15.89
C ASN A 39 11.47 -4.63 -16.07
N PRO A 40 11.60 -5.95 -16.33
CA PRO A 40 10.48 -6.88 -16.36
C PRO A 40 10.02 -7.21 -14.92
N VAL A 41 9.34 -6.26 -14.28
CA VAL A 41 8.86 -6.40 -12.90
C VAL A 41 7.51 -7.12 -12.81
N ARG A 42 7.29 -7.80 -11.69
CA ARG A 42 5.99 -8.37 -11.30
C ARG A 42 5.38 -7.47 -10.23
N ILE A 43 4.22 -6.92 -10.53
CA ILE A 43 3.50 -5.97 -9.66
C ILE A 43 2.20 -6.61 -9.22
N LEU A 44 1.90 -6.58 -7.92
CA LEU A 44 0.58 -6.85 -7.36
C LEU A 44 0.02 -5.55 -6.80
N GLU A 45 -1.22 -5.21 -7.13
CA GLU A 45 -1.99 -4.16 -6.48
C GLU A 45 -3.28 -4.73 -5.90
N ILE A 46 -3.52 -4.48 -4.61
CA ILE A 46 -4.76 -4.79 -3.90
C ILE A 46 -5.63 -3.53 -3.92
N GLY A 47 -6.93 -3.66 -4.24
CA GLY A 47 -7.84 -2.52 -4.30
C GLY A 47 -7.80 -1.81 -5.64
N VAL A 48 -8.27 -2.48 -6.70
CA VAL A 48 -8.19 -1.95 -8.08
C VAL A 48 -9.55 -1.56 -8.65
N CYS A 49 -10.62 -1.78 -7.90
CA CYS A 49 -12.00 -1.59 -8.36
C CYS A 49 -12.74 -0.45 -7.65
N ASP A 50 -12.05 0.61 -7.19
CA ASP A 50 -12.73 1.78 -6.63
C ASP A 50 -13.83 2.25 -7.62
N PRO A 51 -15.09 2.34 -7.18
CA PRO A 51 -16.20 2.74 -8.07
C PRO A 51 -16.02 4.11 -8.75
N ARG A 52 -15.25 5.01 -8.14
CA ARG A 52 -14.96 6.35 -8.68
C ARG A 52 -13.92 6.32 -9.80
N HIS A 53 -12.95 5.43 -9.69
CA HIS A 53 -11.77 5.36 -10.56
C HIS A 53 -11.40 3.91 -10.94
N PRO A 54 -12.35 3.09 -11.43
CA PRO A 54 -12.15 1.66 -11.60
C PRO A 54 -11.02 1.35 -12.60
N GLY A 55 -9.99 0.63 -12.13
CA GLY A 55 -8.83 0.22 -12.92
C GLY A 55 -7.91 1.37 -13.34
N ALA A 56 -8.06 2.56 -12.76
CA ALA A 56 -7.26 3.73 -13.13
C ALA A 56 -5.76 3.52 -12.83
N SER A 57 -5.45 3.01 -11.65
CA SER A 57 -4.07 2.69 -11.25
C SER A 57 -3.47 1.58 -12.09
N LEU A 58 -4.22 0.50 -12.37
CA LEU A 58 -3.75 -0.58 -13.26
C LEU A 58 -3.33 -0.06 -14.63
N LYS A 59 -4.11 0.85 -15.24
CA LYS A 59 -3.75 1.50 -16.51
C LYS A 59 -2.49 2.35 -16.36
N GLY A 60 -2.38 3.08 -15.25
CA GLY A 60 -1.21 3.86 -14.93
C GLY A 60 0.06 3.01 -14.82
N TRP A 61 0.00 1.91 -14.09
CA TRP A 61 1.13 0.97 -13.99
C TRP A 61 1.47 0.32 -15.33
N TYR A 62 0.46 -0.06 -16.12
CA TYR A 62 0.64 -0.62 -17.46
C TYR A 62 1.42 0.31 -18.39
N GLU A 63 1.15 1.62 -18.33
CA GLU A 63 1.86 2.61 -19.12
C GLU A 63 3.25 2.95 -18.54
N TYR A 64 3.35 3.05 -17.20
CA TYR A 64 4.59 3.44 -16.55
C TYR A 64 5.66 2.36 -16.62
N PHE A 65 5.27 1.08 -16.48
CA PHE A 65 6.16 -0.08 -16.53
C PHE A 65 5.92 -0.89 -17.82
N PRO A 66 6.58 -0.56 -18.93
CA PRO A 66 6.26 -1.14 -20.23
C PRO A 66 6.53 -2.64 -20.34
N LYS A 67 7.33 -3.21 -19.43
CA LYS A 67 7.69 -4.64 -19.40
C LYS A 67 7.12 -5.39 -18.20
N ALA A 68 6.25 -4.76 -17.41
CA ALA A 68 5.71 -5.37 -16.21
C ALA A 68 4.66 -6.44 -16.54
N THR A 69 4.58 -7.46 -15.67
CA THR A 69 3.39 -8.29 -15.48
C THR A 69 2.65 -7.76 -14.25
N ILE A 70 1.38 -7.42 -14.40
CA ILE A 70 0.59 -6.72 -13.40
C ILE A 70 -0.55 -7.61 -12.94
N PHE A 71 -0.71 -7.73 -11.63
CA PHE A 71 -1.78 -8.48 -10.98
C PHE A 71 -2.63 -7.51 -10.17
N GLY A 72 -3.93 -7.51 -10.45
CA GLY A 72 -4.92 -6.81 -9.64
C GLY A 72 -5.62 -7.79 -8.72
N TYR A 73 -5.85 -7.42 -7.45
CA TYR A 73 -6.59 -8.22 -6.49
C TYR A 73 -7.65 -7.37 -5.80
N ASP A 74 -8.90 -7.77 -5.89
CA ASP A 74 -10.01 -7.01 -5.31
C ASP A 74 -11.14 -7.94 -4.89
N ILE A 75 -11.97 -7.51 -3.96
CA ILE A 75 -13.21 -8.22 -3.59
C ILE A 75 -14.26 -8.10 -4.70
N VAL A 76 -14.15 -7.09 -5.54
CA VAL A 76 -14.99 -6.86 -6.71
C VAL A 76 -14.32 -7.42 -7.96
N ASP A 77 -15.13 -7.98 -8.86
CA ASP A 77 -14.64 -8.52 -10.13
C ASP A 77 -14.02 -7.44 -11.03
N GLY A 78 -12.73 -7.57 -11.30
CA GLY A 78 -11.93 -6.70 -12.14
C GLY A 78 -11.57 -7.27 -13.51
N HIS A 79 -12.08 -8.43 -13.92
CA HIS A 79 -11.67 -9.11 -15.17
C HIS A 79 -11.84 -8.25 -16.44
N ARG A 80 -12.70 -7.24 -16.40
CA ARG A 80 -12.83 -6.26 -17.50
C ARG A 80 -11.56 -5.44 -17.76
N PHE A 81 -10.57 -5.45 -16.86
CA PHE A 81 -9.29 -4.77 -17.02
C PHE A 81 -8.18 -5.69 -17.52
N ASP A 82 -8.45 -7.00 -17.61
CA ASP A 82 -7.47 -7.98 -18.07
C ASP A 82 -7.03 -7.70 -19.52
N ASN A 83 -5.74 -7.89 -19.77
CA ASN A 83 -5.15 -7.74 -21.09
C ASN A 83 -3.86 -8.59 -21.21
N ASP A 84 -2.99 -8.26 -22.15
CA ASP A 84 -1.73 -8.99 -22.40
C ASP A 84 -0.75 -8.99 -21.22
N ARG A 85 -0.84 -8.02 -20.31
CA ARG A 85 0.07 -7.87 -19.15
C ARG A 85 -0.64 -7.65 -17.82
N ILE A 86 -1.96 -7.48 -17.81
CA ILE A 86 -2.78 -7.33 -16.61
C ILE A 86 -3.64 -8.58 -16.44
N THR A 87 -3.63 -9.15 -15.25
CA THR A 87 -4.55 -10.22 -14.83
C THR A 87 -5.13 -9.86 -13.47
N THR A 88 -6.45 -9.92 -13.33
CA THR A 88 -7.14 -9.62 -12.07
C THR A 88 -7.68 -10.87 -11.39
N PHE A 89 -7.76 -10.81 -10.06
CA PHE A 89 -8.24 -11.90 -9.21
C PHE A 89 -9.27 -11.36 -8.22
N VAL A 90 -10.30 -12.17 -7.97
CA VAL A 90 -11.33 -11.86 -6.98
C VAL A 90 -11.01 -12.54 -5.66
N GLY A 91 -11.01 -11.77 -4.55
CA GLY A 91 -10.82 -12.30 -3.22
C GLY A 91 -10.81 -11.23 -2.12
N ASP A 92 -10.92 -11.68 -0.88
CA ASP A 92 -10.93 -10.82 0.30
C ASP A 92 -9.51 -10.71 0.88
N GLN A 93 -8.94 -9.48 0.91
CA GLN A 93 -7.62 -9.24 1.50
C GLN A 93 -7.54 -9.52 3.00
N SER A 94 -8.67 -9.62 3.68
CA SER A 94 -8.74 -9.97 5.10
C SER A 94 -8.76 -11.47 5.36
N ASP A 95 -8.94 -12.29 4.34
CA ASP A 95 -8.96 -13.75 4.42
C ASP A 95 -7.64 -14.35 3.92
N ARG A 96 -6.86 -14.91 4.85
CA ARG A 96 -5.59 -15.57 4.54
C ARG A 96 -5.73 -16.74 3.56
N SER A 97 -6.88 -17.42 3.55
CA SER A 97 -7.13 -18.53 2.62
C SER A 97 -7.35 -18.03 1.19
N ASP A 98 -7.99 -16.87 1.02
CA ASP A 98 -8.14 -16.20 -0.27
C ASP A 98 -6.78 -15.73 -0.82
N LEU A 99 -5.99 -15.10 0.04
CA LEU A 99 -4.63 -14.68 -0.32
C LEU A 99 -3.75 -15.89 -0.67
N ALA A 100 -3.86 -17.01 0.04
CA ALA A 100 -3.13 -18.23 -0.28
C ALA A 100 -3.57 -18.83 -1.63
N ARG A 101 -4.88 -18.81 -1.95
CA ARG A 101 -5.39 -19.24 -3.26
C ARG A 101 -4.89 -18.33 -4.38
N PHE A 102 -4.87 -17.02 -4.14
CA PHE A 102 -4.29 -16.06 -5.09
C PHE A 102 -2.83 -16.41 -5.38
N ILE A 103 -2.00 -16.59 -4.34
CA ILE A 103 -0.58 -16.93 -4.51
C ILE A 103 -0.40 -18.27 -5.23
N ALA A 104 -1.24 -19.27 -4.93
CA ALA A 104 -1.20 -20.55 -5.64
C ALA A 104 -1.47 -20.42 -7.15
N SER A 105 -2.28 -19.44 -7.54
CA SER A 105 -2.65 -19.19 -8.94
C SER A 105 -1.69 -18.24 -9.65
N ALA A 106 -1.34 -17.11 -9.00
CA ALA A 106 -0.51 -16.06 -9.60
C ALA A 106 1.00 -16.37 -9.48
N GLY A 107 1.37 -17.22 -8.52
CA GLY A 107 2.76 -17.40 -8.08
C GLY A 107 3.20 -16.27 -7.16
N GLY A 108 4.40 -16.41 -6.61
CA GLY A 108 5.07 -15.38 -5.82
C GLY A 108 6.05 -14.56 -6.65
N ASP A 109 7.20 -14.26 -6.03
CA ASP A 109 8.31 -13.54 -6.67
C ASP A 109 7.91 -12.15 -7.21
N PHE A 110 7.14 -11.40 -6.41
CA PHE A 110 6.78 -10.02 -6.74
C PHE A 110 7.97 -9.09 -6.51
N ASP A 111 8.16 -8.15 -7.43
CA ASP A 111 9.10 -7.04 -7.26
C ASP A 111 8.43 -5.91 -6.47
N ILE A 112 7.12 -5.74 -6.65
CA ILE A 112 6.33 -4.66 -6.04
C ILE A 112 4.99 -5.24 -5.61
N ILE A 113 4.60 -4.98 -4.35
CA ILE A 113 3.25 -5.21 -3.83
C ILE A 113 2.72 -3.88 -3.30
N ILE A 114 1.51 -3.49 -3.71
CA ILE A 114 0.83 -2.27 -3.30
C ILE A 114 -0.47 -2.67 -2.61
N ASP A 115 -0.63 -2.28 -1.34
CA ASP A 115 -1.86 -2.45 -0.58
C ASP A 115 -2.60 -1.11 -0.53
N ASP A 116 -3.57 -0.97 -1.43
CA ASP A 116 -4.48 0.16 -1.59
C ASP A 116 -5.94 -0.31 -1.49
N GLY A 117 -6.19 -1.31 -0.65
CA GLY A 117 -7.47 -1.98 -0.55
C GLY A 117 -8.46 -1.26 0.38
N SER A 118 -8.90 -1.95 1.42
CA SER A 118 -9.95 -1.44 2.32
C SER A 118 -9.47 -0.40 3.34
N HIS A 119 -8.20 -0.16 3.48
CA HIS A 119 -7.51 0.72 4.44
C HIS A 119 -7.80 0.40 5.92
N ARG A 120 -8.45 -0.73 6.22
CA ARG A 120 -8.68 -1.18 7.60
C ARG A 120 -7.39 -1.75 8.18
N PRO A 121 -6.99 -1.37 9.41
CA PRO A 121 -5.74 -1.85 10.01
C PRO A 121 -5.60 -3.37 10.02
N MET A 122 -6.70 -4.07 10.30
CA MET A 122 -6.73 -5.53 10.28
C MET A 122 -6.39 -6.09 8.90
N HIS A 123 -7.02 -5.55 7.85
CA HIS A 123 -6.84 -6.04 6.49
C HIS A 123 -5.42 -5.79 6.00
N GLN A 124 -4.88 -4.57 6.25
CA GLN A 124 -3.49 -4.23 5.91
C GLN A 124 -2.48 -5.11 6.66
N GLN A 125 -2.76 -5.50 7.92
CA GLN A 125 -1.88 -6.38 8.68
C GLN A 125 -1.95 -7.82 8.18
N VAL A 126 -3.13 -8.31 7.82
CA VAL A 126 -3.32 -9.66 7.25
C VAL A 126 -2.64 -9.76 5.89
N SER A 127 -2.88 -8.79 4.98
CA SER A 127 -2.26 -8.79 3.66
C SER A 127 -0.74 -8.65 3.75
N LEU A 128 -0.22 -7.78 4.62
CA LEU A 128 1.22 -7.65 4.85
C LEU A 128 1.84 -8.99 5.31
N ALA A 129 1.24 -9.64 6.32
CA ALA A 129 1.76 -10.89 6.84
C ALA A 129 1.71 -12.03 5.81
N ALA A 130 0.62 -12.11 5.03
CA ALA A 130 0.44 -13.16 4.04
C ALA A 130 1.28 -12.97 2.79
N LEU A 131 1.52 -11.73 2.35
CA LEU A 131 2.11 -11.44 1.04
C LEU A 131 3.58 -11.01 1.08
N PHE A 132 4.06 -10.43 2.20
CA PHE A 132 5.46 -10.03 2.31
C PHE A 132 6.46 -11.18 2.06
N PRO A 133 6.21 -12.43 2.51
CA PRO A 133 7.07 -13.57 2.19
C PRO A 133 7.25 -13.81 0.68
N HIS A 134 6.26 -13.43 -0.13
CA HIS A 134 6.24 -13.62 -1.59
C HIS A 134 6.88 -12.48 -2.38
N LEU A 135 7.48 -11.50 -1.71
CA LEU A 135 8.38 -10.55 -2.36
C LEU A 135 9.71 -11.23 -2.70
N LYS A 136 10.29 -10.87 -3.85
CA LYS A 136 11.68 -11.16 -4.16
C LYS A 136 12.64 -10.49 -3.16
N PRO A 137 13.87 -10.97 -3.00
CA PRO A 137 14.93 -10.19 -2.39
C PRO A 137 15.06 -8.82 -3.07
N GLY A 138 15.08 -7.73 -2.30
CA GLY A 138 15.05 -6.35 -2.81
C GLY A 138 13.68 -5.84 -3.24
N GLY A 139 12.64 -6.69 -3.22
CA GLY A 139 11.27 -6.30 -3.53
C GLY A 139 10.68 -5.33 -2.50
N GLN A 140 9.63 -4.62 -2.89
CA GLN A 140 9.03 -3.53 -2.11
C GLN A 140 7.55 -3.80 -1.82
N TYR A 141 7.17 -3.70 -0.54
CA TYR A 141 5.77 -3.70 -0.10
C TYR A 141 5.38 -2.26 0.26
N ILE A 142 4.35 -1.74 -0.37
CA ILE A 142 3.87 -0.37 -0.17
C ILE A 142 2.45 -0.44 0.37
N ILE A 143 2.15 0.36 1.41
CA ILE A 143 0.83 0.45 2.02
C ILE A 143 0.36 1.90 1.89
N GLU A 144 -0.81 2.10 1.28
CA GLU A 144 -1.43 3.41 1.11
C GLU A 144 -2.48 3.70 2.20
N ASP A 145 -2.87 4.95 2.30
CA ASP A 145 -3.97 5.47 3.12
C ASP A 145 -3.95 5.06 4.60
N MET A 146 -2.75 4.95 5.16
CA MET A 146 -2.56 4.60 6.56
C MET A 146 -3.08 5.66 7.55
N HIS A 147 -3.44 6.86 7.08
CA HIS A 147 -4.02 7.91 7.94
C HIS A 147 -5.33 7.47 8.61
N VAL A 148 -6.05 6.51 8.01
CA VAL A 148 -7.24 5.89 8.60
C VAL A 148 -6.92 4.61 9.38
N ALA A 149 -5.65 4.20 9.44
CA ALA A 149 -5.17 2.95 10.04
C ALA A 149 -4.14 3.14 11.16
N PRO A 150 -4.46 3.83 12.27
CA PRO A 150 -3.48 4.21 13.31
C PRO A 150 -2.75 3.04 13.96
N ASN A 151 -3.37 1.85 14.02
CA ASN A 151 -2.71 0.65 14.55
C ASN A 151 -1.63 0.13 13.62
N THR A 152 -1.85 0.17 12.30
CA THR A 152 -0.83 -0.17 11.30
C THR A 152 0.33 0.81 11.36
N VAL A 153 0.05 2.12 11.44
CA VAL A 153 1.09 3.15 11.58
C VAL A 153 1.93 2.92 12.84
N ARG A 154 1.30 2.62 13.98
CA ARG A 154 2.03 2.34 15.22
C ARG A 154 2.93 1.12 15.09
N MET A 155 2.39 0.01 14.58
CA MET A 155 3.14 -1.22 14.33
C MET A 155 4.37 -0.95 13.45
N LEU A 156 4.20 -0.25 12.33
CA LEU A 156 5.30 0.05 11.40
C LEU A 156 6.34 0.98 12.03
N ARG A 157 5.94 1.93 12.87
CA ARG A 157 6.89 2.78 13.62
C ARG A 157 7.70 1.98 14.63
N ASP A 158 7.06 1.04 15.33
CA ASP A 158 7.76 0.15 16.27
C ASP A 158 8.75 -0.75 15.50
N MET A 159 8.35 -1.25 14.32
CA MET A 159 9.25 -2.01 13.43
C MET A 159 10.41 -1.17 12.90
N GLN A 160 10.18 0.11 12.60
CA GLN A 160 11.20 1.03 12.03
C GLN A 160 12.35 1.30 13.01
N HIS A 161 12.14 1.12 14.30
CA HIS A 161 13.17 1.41 15.29
C HIS A 161 14.44 0.59 15.02
N GLY A 162 15.53 1.31 14.70
CA GLY A 162 16.82 0.71 14.34
C GLY A 162 16.96 0.26 12.89
N LEU A 163 15.95 0.47 12.04
CA LEU A 163 16.05 0.27 10.59
C LEU A 163 16.30 1.60 9.86
N PRO A 164 17.01 1.58 8.71
CA PRO A 164 17.07 2.74 7.82
C PRO A 164 15.67 3.11 7.32
N GLY A 165 15.37 4.40 7.22
CA GLY A 165 14.10 4.88 6.70
C GLY A 165 14.17 6.34 6.26
N ASP A 166 13.24 6.74 5.38
CA ASP A 166 13.09 8.13 4.94
C ASP A 166 12.33 8.92 6.01
N ARG A 167 13.06 9.73 6.79
CA ARG A 167 12.50 10.59 7.84
C ARG A 167 12.19 12.01 7.34
N THR A 168 12.06 12.22 6.04
CA THR A 168 12.01 13.57 5.45
C THR A 168 10.78 14.42 5.84
N HIS A 169 9.84 13.89 6.63
CA HIS A 169 8.66 14.65 7.10
C HIS A 169 8.35 14.42 8.59
N GLY A 170 9.33 14.70 9.44
CA GLY A 170 9.33 14.42 10.88
C GLY A 170 8.46 15.32 11.78
N ASN A 171 7.40 15.98 11.30
CA ASN A 171 6.52 16.84 12.10
C ASN A 171 5.07 16.34 12.27
N GLY A 172 4.75 15.13 11.80
CA GLY A 172 3.38 14.59 11.84
C GLY A 172 2.79 14.46 13.24
N LEU A 173 3.63 14.17 14.25
CA LEU A 173 3.15 14.00 15.63
C LEU A 173 2.60 15.29 16.22
N ARG A 174 3.22 16.44 15.92
CA ARG A 174 2.79 17.75 16.42
C ARG A 174 1.44 18.18 15.83
N LYS A 175 1.24 17.98 14.52
CA LYS A 175 -0.05 18.28 13.84
C LYS A 175 -1.18 17.36 14.30
N ARG A 176 -0.91 16.10 14.62
CA ARG A 176 -1.92 15.16 15.13
C ARG A 176 -2.44 15.55 16.51
N VAL A 177 -1.56 15.99 17.41
CA VAL A 177 -1.97 16.50 18.73
C VAL A 177 -2.84 17.75 18.57
N GLU A 178 -2.52 18.65 17.64
CA GLU A 178 -3.30 19.84 17.35
C GLU A 178 -4.66 19.50 16.74
N PHE A 179 -4.76 18.53 15.85
CA PHE A 179 -6.03 18.09 15.26
C PHE A 179 -6.97 17.51 16.33
N PHE A 180 -6.48 16.66 17.23
CA PHE A 180 -7.29 16.16 18.35
C PHE A 180 -7.67 17.25 19.34
N ALA A 181 -6.80 18.22 19.61
CA ALA A 181 -7.09 19.34 20.48
C ALA A 181 -8.14 20.31 19.89
N THR A 182 -8.16 20.47 18.58
CA THR A 182 -9.13 21.32 17.86
C THR A 182 -10.49 20.63 17.75
N ALA A 183 -10.52 19.33 17.49
CA ALA A 183 -11.75 18.54 17.46
C ALA A 183 -12.44 18.47 18.84
N ALA A 184 -11.66 18.40 19.92
CA ALA A 184 -12.18 18.43 21.30
C ALA A 184 -12.81 19.78 21.70
N ARG A 185 -12.37 20.89 21.09
CA ARG A 185 -12.91 22.23 21.35
C ARG A 185 -14.17 22.57 20.55
N GLY A 186 -14.44 21.83 19.47
CA GLY A 186 -15.54 22.11 18.55
C GLY A 186 -16.91 21.51 18.90
N GLY A 187 -17.07 20.81 20.03
CA GLY A 187 -18.38 20.29 20.49
C GLY A 187 -19.07 19.31 19.52
N ALA A 188 -18.42 18.88 18.47
CA ALA A 188 -18.94 17.84 17.59
C ALA A 188 -18.85 16.51 18.32
N LEU A 189 -20.00 15.87 18.55
CA LEU A 189 -20.14 14.48 18.95
C LEU A 189 -19.52 13.61 17.84
N LEU A 190 -18.19 13.55 17.81
CA LEU A 190 -17.49 12.49 17.12
C LEU A 190 -17.83 11.21 17.89
N PHE A 191 -18.84 10.50 17.41
CA PHE A 191 -19.02 9.11 17.76
C PHE A 191 -17.63 8.45 17.68
N PRO A 192 -17.24 7.67 18.68
CA PRO A 192 -15.94 7.03 18.69
C PRO A 192 -15.91 5.92 17.63
N ILE A 193 -15.71 6.31 16.35
CA ILE A 193 -15.42 5.36 15.25
C ILE A 193 -14.22 4.47 15.64
N PHE A 194 -13.37 4.98 16.54
CA PHE A 194 -12.20 4.28 17.06
C PHE A 194 -12.49 3.19 18.13
N SER A 195 -13.68 3.12 18.71
CA SER A 195 -14.00 2.15 19.78
C SER A 195 -14.39 0.76 19.25
N PHE A 196 -14.67 0.62 17.95
CA PHE A 196 -15.05 -0.65 17.34
C PHE A 196 -13.87 -1.40 16.68
N TRP A 197 -12.68 -0.83 16.65
CA TRP A 197 -11.54 -1.53 16.07
C TRP A 197 -10.85 -2.39 17.12
N PRO A 198 -10.69 -3.69 16.86
CA PRO A 198 -10.01 -4.57 17.81
C PRO A 198 -8.63 -4.02 18.15
N ARG A 199 -8.33 -3.94 19.44
CA ARG A 199 -7.03 -3.46 19.96
C ARG A 199 -5.90 -4.45 19.72
N THR A 200 -6.24 -5.68 19.37
CA THR A 200 -5.28 -6.76 19.11
C THR A 200 -4.84 -6.70 17.64
N PRO A 201 -3.55 -6.74 17.35
CA PRO A 201 -3.07 -6.86 15.99
C PRO A 201 -3.55 -8.18 15.37
N HIS A 202 -3.95 -8.14 14.11
CA HIS A 202 -4.32 -9.34 13.34
C HIS A 202 -3.11 -10.02 12.69
N ILE A 203 -1.96 -9.45 12.91
CA ILE A 203 -0.64 -10.01 12.67
C ILE A 203 -0.05 -10.43 14.01
N THR A 204 0.55 -11.59 14.09
CA THR A 204 1.16 -12.10 15.31
C THR A 204 2.51 -11.43 15.58
N SER A 205 2.97 -11.49 16.84
CA SER A 205 4.30 -10.99 17.22
C SER A 205 5.43 -11.71 16.47
N ASP A 206 5.24 -13.00 16.17
CA ASP A 206 6.23 -13.81 15.44
C ASP A 206 6.28 -13.37 13.97
N GLU A 207 5.13 -13.13 13.33
CA GLU A 207 5.06 -12.59 11.96
C GLU A 207 5.69 -11.20 11.87
N ILE A 208 5.43 -10.31 12.84
CA ILE A 208 6.07 -8.98 12.91
C ILE A 208 7.59 -9.13 13.02
N THR A 209 8.05 -10.02 13.88
CA THR A 209 9.49 -10.28 14.08
C THR A 209 10.12 -10.83 12.80
N GLU A 210 9.46 -11.75 12.13
CA GLU A 210 9.92 -12.34 10.87
C GLU A 210 10.01 -11.28 9.77
N ILE A 211 8.94 -10.51 9.54
CA ILE A 211 8.92 -9.43 8.54
C ILE A 211 10.02 -8.41 8.85
N ARG A 212 10.14 -7.99 10.14
CA ARG A 212 11.17 -7.05 10.55
C ARG A 212 12.57 -7.59 10.31
N SER A 213 12.80 -8.87 10.60
CA SER A 213 14.10 -9.52 10.38
C SER A 213 14.50 -9.54 8.90
N GLN A 214 13.52 -9.64 8.00
CA GLN A 214 13.69 -9.65 6.56
C GLN A 214 13.60 -8.25 5.92
N THR A 215 13.29 -7.20 6.69
CA THR A 215 13.21 -5.82 6.18
C THR A 215 14.56 -5.15 6.24
N GLU A 216 15.06 -4.67 5.09
CA GLU A 216 16.28 -3.88 4.98
C GLU A 216 16.00 -2.41 5.31
N ARG A 217 14.86 -1.89 4.83
CA ARG A 217 14.50 -0.48 4.96
C ARG A 217 12.99 -0.33 5.15
N LEU A 218 12.59 0.59 6.01
CA LEU A 218 11.20 1.00 6.22
C LEU A 218 11.09 2.53 6.15
N ASP A 219 10.36 3.02 5.16
CA ASP A 219 10.06 4.44 4.99
C ASP A 219 8.59 4.72 5.37
N LEU A 220 8.37 5.82 6.08
CA LEU A 220 7.05 6.41 6.32
C LEU A 220 7.06 7.81 5.69
N ALA A 221 6.14 8.08 4.78
CA ALA A 221 6.12 9.29 3.99
C ALA A 221 4.73 9.92 3.91
N CYS A 222 4.63 11.15 3.39
CA CYS A 222 3.39 11.89 3.25
C CYS A 222 2.61 11.99 4.57
N ASP A 223 3.27 12.43 5.66
CA ASP A 223 2.69 12.50 7.02
C ASP A 223 2.12 11.16 7.50
N ASP A 224 2.83 10.05 7.23
CA ASP A 224 2.47 8.65 7.51
C ASP A 224 1.24 8.14 6.75
N LYS A 225 0.90 8.74 5.63
CA LYS A 225 -0.18 8.23 4.78
C LYS A 225 0.25 7.05 3.93
N ILE A 226 1.54 6.96 3.60
CA ILE A 226 2.10 5.87 2.79
C ILE A 226 3.36 5.31 3.44
N ALA A 227 3.50 3.99 3.45
CA ALA A 227 4.69 3.28 3.91
C ALA A 227 5.30 2.43 2.80
N ARG A 228 6.61 2.22 2.89
CA ARG A 228 7.35 1.28 2.06
C ARG A 228 8.27 0.42 2.90
N LEU A 229 8.14 -0.90 2.78
CA LEU A 229 9.06 -1.89 3.31
C LEU A 229 9.88 -2.47 2.15
N VAL A 230 11.20 -2.47 2.28
CA VAL A 230 12.11 -3.10 1.31
C VAL A 230 12.64 -4.39 1.91
N LYS A 231 12.41 -5.52 1.23
CA LYS A 231 12.91 -6.82 1.67
C LYS A 231 14.43 -6.92 1.45
N LYS A 232 15.13 -7.53 2.41
CA LYS A 232 16.59 -7.76 2.29
C LYS A 232 16.95 -8.49 1.01
N THR A 233 18.10 -8.16 0.45
CA THR A 233 18.63 -8.79 -0.76
C THR A 233 19.30 -10.14 -0.49
N ARG A 234 19.64 -10.41 0.79
CA ARG A 234 20.24 -11.68 1.27
C ARG A 234 19.84 -11.94 2.73
#